data_347ef8663293d05c32789f6cd0888679
#
_entry.id   347ef8663293d05c32789f6cd0888679
#
_cell.length_a   1.000
_cell.length_b   1.000
_cell.length_c   1.000
_cell.angle_alpha   90.00
_cell.angle_beta   90.00
_cell.angle_gamma   90.00
#
_symmetry.space_group_name_H-M   'P 1'
#
loop_
_entity.id
_entity.type
_entity.pdbx_description
1 polymer ?
#
loop_
_entity_poly.entity_id
_entity_poly.type
_entity_poly.pdbx_seq_one_letter_code
_entity_poly.pdbx_strand_id
1 'polypeptide(L)'
;MRRYIYILQKGNLFTPVTRTDDEFVEILKSGQVRIERIVSEGHVSPPGFWYDQNEWEYVAVLQGSAELETLNGKIRLDSGDWVMIPAHEKHRVSYTSSEPPCVWLAVFGKE
;
A
#
# COMPACT_ATOMS: atom_id res chain seq x y z
N MET A 1 -37.93 22.21 -4.73
CA MET A 1 -36.69 21.75 -5.36
C MET A 1 -35.71 21.24 -4.27
N ARG A 2 -35.18 20.06 -4.45
CA ARG A 2 -34.20 19.52 -3.52
C ARG A 2 -32.81 20.00 -3.93
N ARG A 3 -32.05 20.54 -2.96
CA ARG A 3 -30.71 20.98 -3.18
C ARG A 3 -29.75 19.99 -2.53
N TYR A 4 -28.76 19.52 -3.29
CA TYR A 4 -27.70 18.65 -2.79
C TYR A 4 -26.41 19.42 -2.67
N ILE A 5 -25.75 19.25 -1.53
CA ILE A 5 -24.41 19.77 -1.34
C ILE A 5 -23.47 18.55 -1.38
N TYR A 6 -22.59 18.55 -2.37
CA TYR A 6 -21.60 17.48 -2.52
C TYR A 6 -20.25 18.01 -2.08
N ILE A 7 -19.66 17.31 -1.12
CA ILE A 7 -18.31 17.62 -0.69
C ILE A 7 -17.38 16.61 -1.35
N LEU A 8 -16.57 17.10 -2.28
CA LEU A 8 -15.59 16.28 -2.97
C LEU A 8 -14.25 16.46 -2.29
N GLN A 9 -13.56 15.35 -2.09
CA GLN A 9 -12.18 15.36 -1.66
C GLN A 9 -11.30 15.06 -2.86
N LYS A 10 -10.23 15.83 -3.00
CA LYS A 10 -9.31 15.68 -4.11
C LYS A 10 -7.89 15.66 -3.57
N GLY A 11 -7.08 14.79 -4.12
CA GLY A 11 -5.66 14.73 -3.84
C GLY A 11 -4.91 14.19 -5.05
N ASN A 12 -3.64 13.96 -4.88
CA ASN A 12 -2.81 13.37 -5.92
C ASN A 12 -1.98 12.26 -5.28
N LEU A 13 -2.07 11.06 -5.85
CA LEU A 13 -1.36 9.90 -5.34
C LEU A 13 0.17 10.04 -5.45
N PHE A 14 0.64 10.99 -6.25
CA PHE A 14 2.07 11.25 -6.44
C PHE A 14 2.56 12.51 -5.72
N THR A 15 1.75 13.09 -4.83
CA THR A 15 2.20 14.23 -4.04
C THR A 15 3.47 13.86 -3.27
N PRO A 16 4.57 14.61 -3.44
CA PRO A 16 5.83 14.29 -2.75
C PRO A 16 5.68 14.33 -1.23
N VAL A 17 6.41 13.45 -0.57
CA VAL A 17 6.48 13.41 0.88
C VAL A 17 7.95 13.52 1.31
N THR A 18 8.19 14.07 2.50
CA THR A 18 9.53 14.11 3.07
C THR A 18 9.86 12.73 3.62
N ARG A 19 11.01 12.18 3.20
CA ARG A 19 11.46 10.88 3.67
C ARG A 19 11.76 10.93 5.17
N THR A 20 11.28 9.91 5.88
CA THR A 20 11.62 9.66 7.29
C THR A 20 12.11 8.21 7.42
N ASP A 21 12.40 7.77 8.64
CA ASP A 21 12.82 6.40 8.89
C ASP A 21 11.72 5.39 8.59
N ASP A 22 10.46 5.82 8.72
CA ASP A 22 9.30 4.99 8.42
C ASP A 22 8.73 5.33 7.05
N GLU A 23 8.08 4.38 6.42
CA GLU A 23 7.31 4.66 5.22
C GLU A 23 6.14 5.59 5.53
N PHE A 24 5.73 6.37 4.55
CA PHE A 24 4.58 7.28 4.69
C PHE A 24 3.30 6.50 4.39
N VAL A 25 2.33 6.61 5.28
CA VAL A 25 1.01 6.00 5.10
C VAL A 25 -0.05 7.08 5.26
N GLU A 26 -0.86 7.24 4.23
CA GLU A 26 -1.98 8.18 4.24
C GLU A 26 -3.29 7.40 4.09
N ILE A 27 -4.18 7.54 5.06
CA ILE A 27 -5.49 6.90 4.99
C ILE A 27 -6.41 7.79 4.17
N LEU A 28 -6.81 7.31 3.00
CA LEU A 28 -7.68 8.03 2.08
C LEU A 28 -9.16 7.81 2.41
N LYS A 29 -9.47 6.64 2.96
CA LYS A 29 -10.81 6.29 3.40
C LYS A 29 -10.71 5.24 4.49
N SER A 30 -11.58 5.33 5.50
CA SER A 30 -11.72 4.31 6.52
C SER A 30 -13.18 3.90 6.67
N GLY A 31 -13.39 2.70 7.24
CA GLY A 31 -14.71 2.11 7.40
C GLY A 31 -14.62 0.61 7.18
N GLN A 32 -15.65 0.01 6.57
CA GLN A 32 -15.64 -1.42 6.22
C GLN A 32 -14.56 -1.73 5.20
N VAL A 33 -14.23 -0.76 4.36
CA VAL A 33 -13.10 -0.81 3.44
C VAL A 33 -12.19 0.36 3.78
N ARG A 34 -10.89 0.09 3.88
CA ARG A 34 -9.88 1.11 4.13
C ARG A 34 -9.01 1.26 2.89
N ILE A 35 -8.81 2.48 2.45
CA ILE A 35 -7.96 2.79 1.30
C ILE A 35 -6.79 3.63 1.79
N GLU A 36 -5.58 3.23 1.45
CA GLU A 36 -4.35 3.90 1.87
C GLU A 36 -3.46 4.18 0.68
N ARG A 37 -2.81 5.34 0.73
CA ARG A 37 -1.64 5.62 -0.10
C ARG A 37 -0.40 5.37 0.76
N ILE A 38 0.54 4.59 0.25
CA ILE A 38 1.78 4.28 0.95
C ILE A 38 2.93 4.71 0.05
N VAL A 39 3.88 5.43 0.63
CA VAL A 39 5.11 5.81 -0.08
C VAL A 39 6.28 5.22 0.66
N SER A 40 6.99 4.34 -0.01
CA SER A 40 8.21 3.70 0.49
C SER A 40 9.39 4.24 -0.31
N GLU A 41 10.46 4.58 0.37
CA GLU A 41 11.65 5.13 -0.26
C GLU A 41 12.85 4.32 0.21
N GLY A 42 12.92 3.08 -0.30
CA GLY A 42 13.87 2.09 0.15
C GLY A 42 13.46 1.37 1.43
N HIS A 43 12.32 1.70 2.01
CA HIS A 43 11.83 1.08 3.25
C HIS A 43 11.48 -0.38 3.01
N VAL A 44 11.80 -1.21 4.00
CA VAL A 44 11.46 -2.63 3.99
C VAL A 44 10.95 -3.04 5.37
N SER A 45 10.27 -4.16 5.44
CA SER A 45 9.84 -4.71 6.72
C SER A 45 11.06 -5.07 7.58
N PRO A 46 11.01 -4.82 8.91
CA PRO A 46 12.11 -5.20 9.79
C PRO A 46 12.43 -6.70 9.70
N PRO A 47 13.68 -7.11 9.95
CA PRO A 47 14.02 -8.53 9.95
C PRO A 47 13.14 -9.32 10.91
N GLY A 48 12.63 -10.45 10.44
CA GLY A 48 11.77 -11.34 11.23
C GLY A 48 10.32 -10.89 11.38
N PHE A 49 9.97 -9.72 10.85
CA PHE A 49 8.59 -9.25 10.89
C PHE A 49 7.79 -9.80 9.71
N TRP A 50 6.61 -10.34 10.01
CA TRP A 50 5.66 -10.83 9.02
C TRP A 50 4.29 -10.21 9.30
N TYR A 51 3.67 -9.65 8.26
CA TYR A 51 2.27 -9.26 8.33
C TYR A 51 1.41 -10.51 8.38
N ASP A 52 0.43 -10.50 9.25
CA ASP A 52 -0.60 -11.53 9.38
C ASP A 52 -1.87 -10.81 9.81
N GLN A 53 -2.70 -10.49 8.84
CA GLN A 53 -3.85 -9.59 9.03
C GLN A 53 -5.14 -10.34 8.90
N ASN A 54 -6.16 -9.90 9.64
CA ASN A 54 -7.52 -10.45 9.50
C ASN A 54 -8.33 -9.74 8.42
N GLU A 55 -7.69 -8.88 7.63
CA GLU A 55 -8.27 -8.27 6.44
C GLU A 55 -7.59 -8.85 5.21
N TRP A 56 -8.35 -8.95 4.09
CA TRP A 56 -7.70 -9.11 2.80
C TRP A 56 -7.09 -7.77 2.38
N GLU A 57 -6.09 -7.81 1.54
CA GLU A 57 -5.40 -6.63 1.05
C GLU A 57 -5.20 -6.73 -0.46
N TYR A 58 -5.77 -5.76 -1.19
CA TYR A 58 -5.42 -5.52 -2.58
C TYR A 58 -4.36 -4.43 -2.59
N VAL A 59 -3.21 -4.69 -3.18
CA VAL A 59 -2.14 -3.70 -3.25
C VAL A 59 -1.61 -3.59 -4.66
N ALA A 60 -1.45 -2.35 -5.14
CA ALA A 60 -0.92 -2.05 -6.46
C ALA A 60 0.27 -1.10 -6.34
N VAL A 61 1.30 -1.35 -7.12
CA VAL A 61 2.42 -0.42 -7.27
C VAL A 61 2.08 0.54 -8.40
N LEU A 62 1.98 1.83 -8.07
CA LEU A 62 1.66 2.88 -9.06
C LEU A 62 2.91 3.49 -9.65
N GLN A 63 4.00 3.51 -8.90
CA GLN A 63 5.29 4.07 -9.30
C GLN A 63 6.40 3.33 -8.60
N GLY A 64 7.51 3.16 -9.28
CA GLY A 64 8.66 2.46 -8.72
C GLY A 64 8.49 0.96 -8.76
N SER A 65 9.11 0.28 -7.83
CA SER A 65 9.08 -1.18 -7.78
C SER A 65 9.24 -1.66 -6.34
N ALA A 66 8.81 -2.90 -6.12
CA ALA A 66 8.86 -3.52 -4.81
C ALA A 66 8.99 -5.03 -4.94
N GLU A 67 9.31 -5.67 -3.83
CA GLU A 67 9.31 -7.12 -3.73
C GLU A 67 8.57 -7.50 -2.45
N LEU A 68 7.62 -8.41 -2.59
CA LEU A 68 6.95 -9.04 -1.46
C LEU A 68 7.52 -10.43 -1.26
N GLU A 69 7.73 -10.79 0.00
CA GLU A 69 8.13 -12.12 0.37
C GLU A 69 6.97 -12.81 1.07
N THR A 70 6.69 -14.04 0.67
CA THR A 70 5.71 -14.94 1.31
C THR A 70 6.45 -16.16 1.81
N LEU A 71 5.75 -17.05 2.51
CA LEU A 71 6.35 -18.32 2.94
C LEU A 71 6.71 -19.23 1.74
N ASN A 72 6.14 -18.93 0.57
CA ASN A 72 6.36 -19.72 -0.66
C ASN A 72 7.34 -19.08 -1.64
N GLY A 73 7.90 -17.93 -1.29
CA GLY A 73 8.88 -17.27 -2.15
C GLY A 73 8.63 -15.78 -2.30
N LYS A 74 9.30 -15.19 -3.28
CA LYS A 74 9.29 -13.74 -3.50
C LYS A 74 8.55 -13.39 -4.78
N ILE A 75 7.87 -12.25 -4.75
CA ILE A 75 7.11 -11.73 -5.88
C ILE A 75 7.60 -10.32 -6.18
N ARG A 76 8.09 -10.09 -7.39
CA ARG A 76 8.47 -8.76 -7.87
C ARG A 76 7.24 -8.03 -8.36
N LEU A 77 7.10 -6.76 -7.95
CA LEU A 77 6.04 -5.86 -8.40
C LEU A 77 6.67 -4.64 -9.06
N ASP A 78 6.35 -4.42 -10.31
CA ASP A 78 6.72 -3.22 -11.04
C ASP A 78 5.50 -2.31 -11.18
N SER A 79 5.70 -1.10 -11.68
CA SER A 79 4.62 -0.13 -11.85
C SER A 79 3.47 -0.72 -12.67
N GLY A 80 2.28 -0.68 -12.11
CA GLY A 80 1.07 -1.26 -12.70
C GLY A 80 0.73 -2.65 -12.19
N ASP A 81 1.65 -3.32 -11.53
CA ASP A 81 1.38 -4.65 -10.97
C ASP A 81 0.57 -4.54 -9.69
N TRP A 82 -0.25 -5.53 -9.45
CA TRP A 82 -1.05 -5.63 -8.24
C TRP A 82 -1.08 -7.07 -7.74
N VAL A 83 -1.35 -7.23 -6.46
CA VAL A 83 -1.61 -8.55 -5.86
C VAL A 83 -2.80 -8.45 -4.93
N MET A 84 -3.51 -9.56 -4.78
CA MET A 84 -4.54 -9.74 -3.78
C MET A 84 -4.00 -10.69 -2.71
N ILE A 85 -3.93 -10.20 -1.48
CA ILE A 85 -3.41 -10.96 -0.34
C ILE A 85 -4.60 -11.35 0.53
N PRO A 86 -4.91 -12.65 0.64
CA PRO A 86 -5.98 -13.09 1.53
C PRO A 86 -5.68 -12.78 2.99
N ALA A 87 -6.74 -12.72 3.81
CA ALA A 87 -6.56 -12.62 5.26
C ALA A 87 -5.66 -13.75 5.76
N HIS A 88 -4.77 -13.42 6.69
CA HIS A 88 -3.83 -14.34 7.34
C HIS A 88 -2.76 -14.94 6.43
N GLU A 89 -2.65 -14.49 5.19
CA GLU A 89 -1.52 -14.85 4.34
C GLU A 89 -0.29 -14.06 4.79
N LYS A 90 0.68 -14.74 5.36
CA LYS A 90 1.88 -14.11 5.88
C LYS A 90 2.73 -13.54 4.76
N HIS A 91 3.10 -12.28 4.90
CA HIS A 91 3.91 -11.60 3.90
C HIS A 91 4.72 -10.48 4.55
N ARG A 92 5.74 -10.04 3.84
CA ARG A 92 6.57 -8.89 4.23
C ARG A 92 7.10 -8.21 2.98
N VAL A 93 7.52 -6.95 3.15
CA VAL A 93 8.15 -6.19 2.08
C VAL A 93 9.65 -6.39 2.20
N SER A 94 10.26 -6.99 1.20
CA SER A 94 11.69 -7.29 1.19
C SER A 94 12.50 -6.31 0.34
N TYR A 95 11.84 -5.48 -0.47
CA TYR A 95 12.49 -4.46 -1.28
C TYR A 95 11.49 -3.38 -1.69
N THR A 96 11.93 -2.13 -1.66
CA THR A 96 11.24 -1.02 -2.33
C THR A 96 12.27 -0.11 -2.98
N SER A 97 11.89 0.49 -4.12
CA SER A 97 12.74 1.46 -4.80
C SER A 97 12.80 2.78 -4.04
N SER A 98 13.88 3.54 -4.23
CA SER A 98 14.02 4.89 -3.69
C SER A 98 14.07 5.95 -4.78
N GLU A 99 14.46 5.60 -6.00
CA GLU A 99 14.52 6.51 -7.15
C GLU A 99 13.95 5.83 -8.40
N PRO A 100 12.65 6.08 -8.68
CA PRO A 100 11.70 6.87 -7.88
C PRO A 100 11.24 6.11 -6.64
N PRO A 101 10.65 6.82 -5.67
CA PRO A 101 10.02 6.16 -4.54
C PRO A 101 8.91 5.21 -5.00
N CYS A 102 8.71 4.16 -4.25
CA CYS A 102 7.62 3.21 -4.50
C CYS A 102 6.32 3.78 -3.94
N VAL A 103 5.36 4.04 -4.83
CA VAL A 103 4.03 4.52 -4.45
C VAL A 103 3.05 3.36 -4.60
N TRP A 104 2.38 3.04 -3.50
CA TRP A 104 1.43 1.95 -3.45
C TRP A 104 0.02 2.50 -3.22
N LEU A 105 -0.95 1.83 -3.81
CA LEU A 105 -2.35 1.97 -3.43
C LEU A 105 -2.78 0.66 -2.77
N ALA A 106 -3.24 0.74 -1.53
CA ALA A 106 -3.66 -0.43 -0.78
C ALA A 106 -5.13 -0.31 -0.39
N VAL A 107 -5.87 -1.38 -0.56
CA VAL A 107 -7.27 -1.49 -0.19
C VAL A 107 -7.42 -2.69 0.73
N PHE A 108 -7.98 -2.46 1.91
CA PHE A 108 -8.16 -3.49 2.93
C PHE A 108 -9.65 -3.68 3.20
N GLY A 109 -10.06 -4.91 3.38
CA GLY A 109 -11.44 -5.19 3.72
C GLY A 109 -11.59 -6.48 4.50
N LYS A 110 -12.76 -6.65 5.09
CA LYS A 110 -13.12 -7.87 5.80
C LYS A 110 -14.09 -8.68 4.97
N GLU A 111 -13.97 -9.97 5.07
CA GLU A 111 -14.93 -10.89 4.44
C GLU A 111 -16.19 -11.04 5.28
#